data_b3d7f2954233ca6ef4e6e37fabb70865
#
_entry.id   b3d7f2954233ca6ef4e6e37fabb70865
#
_cell.length_a   1.000
_cell.length_b   1.000
_cell.length_c   1.000
_cell.angle_alpha   90.00
_cell.angle_beta   90.00
_cell.angle_gamma   90.00
#
_symmetry.space_group_name_H-M   'P 1'
#
loop_
_entity.id
_entity.type
_entity.pdbx_description
1 polymer ?
#
loop_
_entity_poly.entity_id
_entity_poly.type
_entity_poly.pdbx_seq_one_letter_code
_entity_poly.pdbx_strand_id
1 'polypeptide(L)'
;MKKRQSPAPCLVALILLLLAPCSNAQTSAKKRVNSQDDLPRFTYPVKGSASELVQVDEAAFNAFASKVRADLDTILRDYEIADKATMRSLLHAKIDLQFLAGEYQAALATIDLLRAQEEKPSAKLTTGIIQRAISQAAIDTSSTSGSAFEESFKKHARQVINSLPWDVVQDDIRHTYVGARIYTKAVALGQVKTDLDPSVQTSATLDNLDAWQLISYRDDLHFFIPLEPALGKVLKEYIAAHNVVKPDVWAAREVTLTKDQKLAPVLVAIWDSGIDVSLYADQLFTDPNPTPSGTHGLAFDDVGGPSTSWLYPLTAEQQKAYPEFRDQLKGMLDLESGADSPEADQVQKKFNTLSADQVHQLFELEKVISFYIHGTHCAGIAVRGNPAARLVVARFNDQLPDLPFPPTEEWARHLGAAFQQFSGYFKTRSVRVVNMSWSDDVPEFETWLSKTGGGADPAERKKRAAQLYALWRDAIKSAIQNSPNTLFVAAAGNSDSNAGFNEAVPASLHFPNLIGVGAVNQAGDETSFTSYGDTVVVDADGYWVESFVPGGARLKLSGTSMATPNVVNLAAKLFALDPSLTPTQVIDLIKRGATTSDDGRRHLIDEKRSVALLKDRLKQ
;
A
#
# COMPACT_ATOMS: atom_id res chain seq x y z
N MET A 1 56.82 31.89 70.73
CA MET A 1 57.99 31.10 71.06
C MET A 1 58.06 29.92 70.09
N LYS A 2 58.98 29.96 69.13
CA LYS A 2 60.23 29.19 69.05
C LYS A 2 59.99 27.68 69.31
N LYS A 3 60.23 26.75 68.35
CA LYS A 3 61.42 26.38 67.54
C LYS A 3 60.99 25.37 66.49
N ARG A 4 61.36 25.37 65.21
CA ARG A 4 62.57 24.81 64.53
C ARG A 4 62.82 23.33 64.92
N GLN A 5 62.92 22.33 64.00
CA GLN A 5 63.77 22.10 62.84
C GLN A 5 63.40 20.74 62.19
N SER A 6 63.31 20.64 60.93
CA SER A 6 63.91 19.88 59.83
C SER A 6 64.96 18.75 60.19
N PRO A 7 65.41 17.95 59.11
CA PRO A 7 64.78 17.42 57.86
C PRO A 7 65.09 15.93 57.59
N ALA A 8 64.39 15.36 56.60
CA ALA A 8 64.78 14.37 55.59
C ALA A 8 65.26 12.95 55.99
N PRO A 9 65.19 11.92 55.16
CA PRO A 9 65.36 11.99 53.70
C PRO A 9 64.33 11.17 52.85
N CYS A 10 64.36 11.44 51.56
CA CYS A 10 63.70 10.81 50.46
C CYS A 10 63.84 9.31 50.36
N LEU A 11 62.70 8.62 50.08
CA LEU A 11 62.70 7.34 49.39
C LEU A 11 61.75 7.47 48.18
N VAL A 12 62.37 7.56 46.99
CA VAL A 12 61.69 7.59 45.69
C VAL A 12 61.20 6.17 45.40
N ALA A 13 59.90 5.90 45.57
CA ALA A 13 59.26 4.72 45.02
C ALA A 13 58.75 5.04 43.63
N LEU A 14 59.39 4.51 42.61
CA LEU A 14 59.03 4.56 41.21
C LEU A 14 57.80 3.69 40.97
N ILE A 15 56.59 4.27 40.94
CA ILE A 15 55.38 3.57 40.52
C ILE A 15 55.36 3.63 38.99
N LEU A 16 55.70 2.51 38.35
CA LEU A 16 55.42 2.25 36.94
C LEU A 16 53.90 2.12 36.78
N LEU A 17 53.21 3.18 36.35
CA LEU A 17 51.85 3.12 35.80
C LEU A 17 51.89 2.39 34.45
N LEU A 18 51.53 1.12 34.46
CA LEU A 18 51.14 0.42 33.24
C LEU A 18 49.91 1.10 32.64
N LEU A 19 50.12 2.00 31.67
CA LEU A 19 49.09 2.47 30.76
C LEU A 19 48.66 1.25 29.90
N ALA A 20 47.59 0.57 30.29
CA ALA A 20 46.86 -0.29 29.39
C ALA A 20 46.30 0.60 28.27
N PRO A 21 46.50 0.30 26.98
CA PRO A 21 45.83 1.04 25.93
C PRO A 21 44.31 0.76 26.09
N CYS A 22 43.55 1.80 26.46
CA CYS A 22 42.12 1.81 26.20
C CYS A 22 41.96 1.64 24.70
N SER A 23 41.61 0.43 24.28
CA SER A 23 41.08 0.19 22.95
C SER A 23 39.83 1.03 22.83
N ASN A 24 39.96 2.22 22.27
CA ASN A 24 38.81 2.91 21.71
C ASN A 24 38.25 1.96 20.64
N ALA A 25 37.24 1.21 20.99
CA ALA A 25 36.35 0.63 20.01
C ALA A 25 35.78 1.83 19.25
N GLN A 26 36.39 2.19 18.12
CA GLN A 26 35.78 3.05 17.15
C GLN A 26 34.48 2.36 16.76
N THR A 27 33.36 2.79 17.32
CA THR A 27 32.06 2.51 16.74
C THR A 27 32.10 3.10 15.35
N SER A 28 32.27 2.24 14.34
CA SER A 28 32.18 2.67 12.95
C SER A 28 30.82 3.36 12.78
N ALA A 29 30.82 4.56 12.22
CA ALA A 29 29.57 5.26 11.95
C ALA A 29 28.66 4.35 11.11
N LYS A 30 27.39 4.23 11.52
CA LYS A 30 26.40 3.43 10.77
C LYS A 30 26.30 3.94 9.34
N LYS A 31 26.08 3.04 8.40
CA LYS A 31 25.81 3.39 6.99
C LYS A 31 24.43 4.00 6.90
N ARG A 32 24.33 5.22 6.37
CA ARG A 32 23.04 5.87 6.20
C ARG A 32 22.29 5.28 5.03
N VAL A 33 21.01 5.03 5.24
CA VAL A 33 20.04 4.54 4.23
C VAL A 33 19.26 5.75 3.72
N ASN A 34 19.36 6.06 2.43
CA ASN A 34 18.66 7.18 1.79
C ASN A 34 17.52 6.70 0.89
N SER A 35 17.56 5.43 0.45
CA SER A 35 16.49 4.75 -0.28
C SER A 35 16.51 3.26 0.08
N GLN A 36 15.49 2.52 -0.29
CA GLN A 36 15.46 1.07 -0.09
C GLN A 36 16.62 0.34 -0.77
N ASP A 37 17.17 0.92 -1.83
CA ASP A 37 18.31 0.39 -2.55
C ASP A 37 19.61 0.36 -1.74
N ASP A 38 19.74 1.19 -0.71
CA ASP A 38 20.91 1.18 0.17
C ASP A 38 20.94 -0.01 1.13
N LEU A 39 19.81 -0.70 1.33
CA LEU A 39 19.74 -1.87 2.19
C LEU A 39 20.40 -3.10 1.53
N PRO A 40 21.08 -3.95 2.35
CA PRO A 40 21.66 -5.17 1.83
C PRO A 40 20.59 -6.17 1.40
N ARG A 41 20.91 -6.99 0.41
CA ARG A 41 20.07 -8.11 -0.02
C ARG A 41 20.71 -9.41 0.46
N PHE A 42 19.95 -10.19 1.20
CA PHE A 42 20.30 -11.53 1.65
C PHE A 42 19.45 -12.55 0.92
N THR A 43 19.91 -13.79 0.87
CA THR A 43 19.14 -14.92 0.36
C THR A 43 19.25 -16.13 1.24
N TYR A 44 18.15 -16.86 1.24
CA TYR A 44 17.96 -18.03 2.08
C TYR A 44 17.58 -19.23 1.21
N PRO A 45 18.46 -20.24 1.07
CA PRO A 45 18.13 -21.45 0.32
C PRO A 45 16.94 -22.18 0.93
N VAL A 46 15.99 -22.55 0.10
CA VAL A 46 14.79 -23.32 0.47
C VAL A 46 14.81 -24.65 -0.27
N LYS A 47 14.59 -25.76 0.46
CA LYS A 47 14.37 -27.08 -0.13
C LYS A 47 12.88 -27.33 -0.23
N GLY A 48 12.40 -27.74 -1.40
CA GLY A 48 10.98 -27.89 -1.67
C GLY A 48 10.32 -26.55 -1.99
N SER A 49 9.27 -26.19 -1.28
CA SER A 49 8.54 -24.94 -1.45
C SER A 49 8.54 -24.11 -0.16
N ALA A 50 8.20 -22.83 -0.25
CA ALA A 50 7.97 -21.96 0.91
C ALA A 50 6.79 -22.49 1.76
N SER A 51 5.72 -22.95 1.07
CA SER A 51 4.53 -23.54 1.71
C SER A 51 4.81 -24.87 2.43
N GLU A 52 5.83 -25.62 2.03
CA GLU A 52 6.34 -26.75 2.80
C GLU A 52 7.20 -26.29 3.98
N LEU A 53 8.13 -25.35 3.76
CA LEU A 53 9.04 -24.85 4.79
C LEU A 53 8.29 -24.23 5.97
N VAL A 54 7.22 -23.46 5.72
CA VAL A 54 6.43 -22.82 6.79
C VAL A 54 5.74 -23.84 7.71
N GLN A 55 5.61 -25.10 7.29
CA GLN A 55 4.91 -26.17 8.02
C GLN A 55 5.84 -27.23 8.64
N VAL A 56 7.16 -27.17 8.42
CA VAL A 56 8.10 -28.12 9.04
C VAL A 56 8.09 -28.03 10.57
N ASP A 57 8.68 -29.00 11.23
CA ASP A 57 8.84 -28.97 12.67
C ASP A 57 9.64 -27.75 13.15
N GLU A 58 9.49 -27.43 14.43
CA GLU A 58 10.10 -26.24 15.03
C GLU A 58 11.63 -26.22 14.88
N ALA A 59 12.32 -27.35 15.05
CA ALA A 59 13.77 -27.42 14.97
C ALA A 59 14.28 -27.10 13.54
N ALA A 60 13.59 -27.65 12.53
CA ALA A 60 13.91 -27.39 11.13
C ALA A 60 13.65 -25.93 10.75
N PHE A 61 12.51 -25.35 11.19
CA PHE A 61 12.20 -23.95 10.92
C PHE A 61 13.16 -23.00 11.64
N ASN A 62 13.53 -23.29 12.88
CA ASN A 62 14.46 -22.47 13.67
C ASN A 62 15.84 -22.38 13.03
N ALA A 63 16.28 -23.38 12.26
CA ALA A 63 17.52 -23.30 11.48
C ALA A 63 17.46 -22.23 10.38
N PHE A 64 16.29 -22.07 9.74
CA PHE A 64 16.03 -21.00 8.78
C PHE A 64 15.90 -19.64 9.51
N ALA A 65 15.04 -19.55 10.51
CA ALA A 65 14.77 -18.34 11.28
C ALA A 65 16.02 -17.72 11.91
N SER A 66 16.95 -18.55 12.39
CA SER A 66 18.22 -18.10 12.98
C SER A 66 19.11 -17.35 11.97
N LYS A 67 19.12 -17.76 10.71
CA LYS A 67 19.87 -17.05 9.64
C LYS A 67 19.22 -15.71 9.34
N VAL A 68 17.89 -15.71 9.16
CA VAL A 68 17.12 -14.48 8.92
C VAL A 68 17.34 -13.48 10.06
N ARG A 69 17.34 -13.95 11.30
CA ARG A 69 17.59 -13.13 12.50
C ARG A 69 18.99 -12.50 12.50
N ALA A 70 20.02 -13.28 12.18
CA ALA A 70 21.41 -12.78 12.16
C ALA A 70 21.59 -11.65 11.14
N ASP A 71 20.97 -11.77 9.98
CA ASP A 71 21.02 -10.78 8.92
C ASP A 71 20.20 -9.54 9.29
N LEU A 72 18.99 -9.71 9.86
CA LEU A 72 18.18 -8.62 10.39
C LEU A 72 18.90 -7.82 11.48
N ASP A 73 19.52 -8.53 12.45
CA ASP A 73 20.31 -7.89 13.51
C ASP A 73 21.52 -7.13 12.93
N THR A 74 22.11 -7.61 11.83
CA THR A 74 23.18 -6.92 11.11
C THR A 74 22.67 -5.63 10.47
N ILE A 75 21.50 -5.64 9.84
CA ILE A 75 20.87 -4.42 9.29
C ILE A 75 20.66 -3.40 10.42
N LEU A 76 19.99 -3.79 11.49
CA LEU A 76 19.66 -2.90 12.61
C LEU A 76 20.91 -2.34 13.34
N ARG A 77 22.01 -3.11 13.37
CA ARG A 77 23.27 -2.71 13.98
C ARG A 77 24.09 -1.76 13.11
N ASP A 78 24.20 -2.06 11.81
CA ASP A 78 25.21 -1.44 10.93
C ASP A 78 24.65 -0.30 10.08
N TYR A 79 23.32 -0.16 9.98
CA TYR A 79 22.66 0.83 9.15
C TYR A 79 21.89 1.87 9.99
N GLU A 80 21.94 3.12 9.56
CA GLU A 80 21.10 4.21 10.09
C GLU A 80 19.91 4.40 9.15
N ILE A 81 18.74 4.00 9.61
CA ILE A 81 17.49 3.98 8.85
C ILE A 81 16.60 5.09 9.38
N ALA A 82 16.49 6.17 8.63
CA ALA A 82 15.67 7.34 8.99
C ALA A 82 14.21 7.15 8.51
N ASP A 83 13.99 6.34 7.47
CA ASP A 83 12.65 6.05 6.97
C ASP A 83 11.88 5.18 7.98
N LYS A 84 10.73 5.72 8.42
CA LYS A 84 9.92 5.10 9.47
C LYS A 84 9.21 3.84 8.99
N ALA A 85 8.77 3.81 7.73
CA ALA A 85 8.11 2.64 7.16
C ALA A 85 9.07 1.45 7.08
N THR A 86 10.28 1.66 6.56
CA THR A 86 11.34 0.65 6.56
C THR A 86 11.68 0.18 7.97
N MET A 87 11.81 1.11 8.94
CA MET A 87 12.08 0.75 10.32
C MET A 87 10.93 -0.07 10.92
N ARG A 88 9.67 0.27 10.65
CA ARG A 88 8.51 -0.53 11.09
C ARG A 88 8.58 -1.96 10.56
N SER A 89 8.85 -2.14 9.25
CA SER A 89 8.97 -3.48 8.65
C SER A 89 10.05 -4.34 9.31
N LEU A 90 11.23 -3.75 9.60
CA LEU A 90 12.32 -4.44 10.31
C LEU A 90 11.94 -4.80 11.75
N LEU A 91 11.23 -3.91 12.45
CA LEU A 91 10.79 -4.16 13.83
C LEU A 91 9.67 -5.20 13.89
N HIS A 92 8.76 -5.26 12.91
CA HIS A 92 7.79 -6.35 12.78
C HIS A 92 8.48 -7.70 12.63
N ALA A 93 9.36 -7.84 11.65
CA ALA A 93 10.13 -9.08 11.47
C ALA A 93 10.91 -9.49 12.73
N LYS A 94 11.43 -8.50 13.48
CA LYS A 94 12.11 -8.77 14.75
C LYS A 94 11.16 -9.27 15.83
N ILE A 95 9.95 -8.73 15.94
CA ILE A 95 8.92 -9.19 16.89
C ILE A 95 8.55 -10.64 16.58
N ASP A 96 8.25 -10.96 15.32
CA ASP A 96 7.87 -12.30 14.88
C ASP A 96 8.98 -13.32 15.21
N LEU A 97 10.25 -12.97 14.93
CA LEU A 97 11.41 -13.81 15.30
C LEU A 97 11.58 -13.98 16.83
N GLN A 98 11.25 -12.96 17.62
CA GLN A 98 11.27 -13.04 19.08
C GLN A 98 10.14 -13.93 19.62
N PHE A 99 8.96 -13.87 19.00
CA PHE A 99 7.84 -14.77 19.32
C PHE A 99 8.20 -16.23 19.06
N LEU A 100 8.72 -16.53 17.86
CA LEU A 100 9.16 -17.88 17.50
C LEU A 100 10.29 -18.41 18.40
N ALA A 101 11.09 -17.51 19.01
CA ALA A 101 12.13 -17.85 19.97
C ALA A 101 11.65 -17.89 21.43
N GLY A 102 10.37 -17.58 21.72
CA GLY A 102 9.84 -17.50 23.08
C GLY A 102 10.33 -16.29 23.89
N GLU A 103 10.85 -15.25 23.23
CA GLU A 103 11.46 -14.06 23.85
C GLU A 103 10.41 -12.97 24.13
N TYR A 104 9.30 -13.31 24.77
CA TYR A 104 8.12 -12.41 24.92
C TYR A 104 8.42 -11.10 25.65
N GLN A 105 9.33 -11.13 26.65
CA GLN A 105 9.73 -9.91 27.34
C GLN A 105 10.52 -8.96 26.42
N ALA A 106 11.38 -9.49 25.56
CA ALA A 106 12.09 -8.69 24.55
C ALA A 106 11.13 -8.17 23.46
N ALA A 107 10.16 -9.00 23.07
CA ALA A 107 9.12 -8.61 22.11
C ALA A 107 8.31 -7.40 22.61
N LEU A 108 7.94 -7.34 23.89
CA LEU A 108 7.27 -6.17 24.48
C LEU A 108 8.09 -4.88 24.30
N ALA A 109 9.40 -4.94 24.52
CA ALA A 109 10.28 -3.78 24.32
C ALA A 109 10.38 -3.40 22.82
N THR A 110 10.42 -4.39 21.93
CA THR A 110 10.45 -4.14 20.47
C THR A 110 9.12 -3.55 19.98
N ILE A 111 7.98 -3.99 20.52
CA ILE A 111 6.65 -3.40 20.23
C ILE A 111 6.61 -1.92 20.65
N ASP A 112 7.22 -1.53 21.78
CA ASP A 112 7.29 -0.13 22.17
C ASP A 112 8.12 0.71 21.18
N LEU A 113 9.24 0.14 20.67
CA LEU A 113 10.03 0.78 19.62
C LEU A 113 9.25 0.92 18.30
N LEU A 114 8.50 -0.12 17.93
CA LEU A 114 7.65 -0.11 16.74
C LEU A 114 6.58 0.99 16.83
N ARG A 115 5.86 1.07 17.94
CA ARG A 115 4.84 2.11 18.17
C ARG A 115 5.41 3.52 18.13
N ALA A 116 6.66 3.71 18.54
CA ALA A 116 7.34 4.99 18.44
C ALA A 116 7.63 5.43 16.99
N GLN A 117 7.60 4.49 16.02
CA GLN A 117 7.73 4.82 14.60
C GLN A 117 6.39 5.22 13.95
N GLU A 118 5.27 4.97 14.62
CA GLU A 118 3.96 5.30 14.07
C GLU A 118 3.71 6.81 14.06
N GLU A 119 3.05 7.27 13.01
CA GLU A 119 2.69 8.69 12.86
C GLU A 119 1.18 8.90 12.84
N LYS A 120 0.42 7.97 12.27
CA LYS A 120 -1.04 8.02 12.21
C LYS A 120 -1.64 7.87 13.60
N PRO A 121 -2.65 8.69 13.97
CA PRO A 121 -3.26 8.66 15.30
C PRO A 121 -3.80 7.28 15.69
N SER A 122 -4.46 6.56 14.77
CA SER A 122 -4.99 5.23 15.03
C SER A 122 -3.86 4.20 15.21
N ALA A 123 -2.86 4.19 14.33
CA ALA A 123 -1.73 3.27 14.40
C ALA A 123 -0.92 3.43 15.70
N LYS A 124 -0.72 4.66 16.20
CA LYS A 124 -0.11 4.89 17.53
C LYS A 124 -0.82 4.17 18.67
N LEU A 125 -2.10 3.89 18.52
CA LEU A 125 -2.93 3.23 19.52
C LEU A 125 -3.06 1.72 19.27
N THR A 126 -3.16 1.30 18.01
CA THR A 126 -3.51 -0.07 17.63
C THR A 126 -2.31 -0.96 17.28
N THR A 127 -1.19 -0.39 16.82
CA THR A 127 -0.01 -1.18 16.47
C THR A 127 0.49 -2.01 17.64
N GLY A 128 0.64 -3.32 17.43
CA GLY A 128 1.20 -4.28 18.37
C GLY A 128 0.32 -4.63 19.58
N ILE A 129 -0.97 -4.21 19.62
CA ILE A 129 -1.84 -4.50 20.78
C ILE A 129 -2.12 -5.99 20.95
N ILE A 130 -2.27 -6.73 19.84
CA ILE A 130 -2.52 -8.18 19.85
C ILE A 130 -1.24 -8.90 20.30
N GLN A 131 -0.11 -8.58 19.69
CA GLN A 131 1.20 -9.12 20.05
C GLN A 131 1.51 -8.86 21.54
N ARG A 132 1.17 -7.67 22.04
CA ARG A 132 1.31 -7.34 23.47
C ARG A 132 0.45 -8.25 24.35
N ALA A 133 -0.81 -8.48 23.98
CA ALA A 133 -1.71 -9.34 24.73
C ALA A 133 -1.23 -10.81 24.72
N ILE A 134 -0.70 -11.30 23.59
CA ILE A 134 -0.09 -12.62 23.47
C ILE A 134 1.14 -12.72 24.38
N SER A 135 2.05 -11.73 24.31
CA SER A 135 3.27 -11.72 25.14
C SER A 135 2.95 -11.74 26.64
N GLN A 136 2.00 -10.92 27.09
CA GLN A 136 1.61 -10.89 28.51
C GLN A 136 0.98 -12.22 28.93
N ALA A 137 0.12 -12.81 28.11
CA ALA A 137 -0.48 -14.11 28.39
C ALA A 137 0.58 -15.23 28.48
N ALA A 138 1.55 -15.24 27.59
CA ALA A 138 2.65 -16.20 27.60
C ALA A 138 3.52 -16.07 28.85
N ILE A 139 3.81 -14.85 29.28
CA ILE A 139 4.57 -14.57 30.51
C ILE A 139 3.77 -15.00 31.74
N ASP A 140 2.48 -14.64 31.83
CA ASP A 140 1.63 -14.96 32.99
C ASP A 140 1.45 -16.46 33.18
N THR A 141 1.37 -17.22 32.08
CA THR A 141 1.04 -18.65 32.12
C THR A 141 2.24 -19.57 31.89
N SER A 142 3.39 -19.01 31.48
CA SER A 142 4.55 -19.76 31.00
C SER A 142 4.19 -20.79 29.90
N SER A 143 3.18 -20.48 29.09
CA SER A 143 2.66 -21.31 28.01
C SER A 143 2.10 -20.44 26.89
N THR A 144 2.05 -20.99 25.66
CA THR A 144 1.47 -20.37 24.47
C THR A 144 0.25 -21.13 23.95
N SER A 145 -0.28 -22.03 24.74
CA SER A 145 -1.44 -22.84 24.36
C SER A 145 -2.27 -23.27 25.58
N GLY A 146 -3.44 -23.80 25.31
CA GLY A 146 -4.38 -24.28 26.32
C GLY A 146 -5.25 -23.21 26.95
N SER A 147 -6.24 -23.65 27.74
CA SER A 147 -7.30 -22.78 28.25
C SER A 147 -6.80 -21.65 29.15
N ALA A 148 -5.77 -21.89 29.97
CA ALA A 148 -5.21 -20.86 30.85
C ALA A 148 -4.57 -19.73 30.04
N PHE A 149 -3.84 -20.05 28.98
CA PHE A 149 -3.24 -19.09 28.07
C PHE A 149 -4.33 -18.27 27.32
N GLU A 150 -5.33 -18.95 26.78
CA GLU A 150 -6.45 -18.30 26.07
C GLU A 150 -7.22 -17.34 26.99
N GLU A 151 -7.50 -17.73 28.24
CA GLU A 151 -8.18 -16.85 29.19
C GLU A 151 -7.31 -15.63 29.58
N SER A 152 -6.01 -15.83 29.79
CA SER A 152 -5.07 -14.73 30.05
C SER A 152 -5.00 -13.78 28.82
N PHE A 153 -4.90 -14.33 27.61
CA PHE A 153 -4.96 -13.54 26.37
C PHE A 153 -6.24 -12.70 26.28
N LYS A 154 -7.42 -13.31 26.46
CA LYS A 154 -8.71 -12.57 26.43
C LYS A 154 -8.75 -11.47 27.46
N LYS A 155 -8.20 -11.70 28.66
CA LYS A 155 -8.13 -10.68 29.71
C LYS A 155 -7.29 -9.48 29.27
N HIS A 156 -6.07 -9.70 28.76
CA HIS A 156 -5.18 -8.63 28.32
C HIS A 156 -5.72 -7.92 27.07
N ALA A 157 -6.24 -8.67 26.09
CA ALA A 157 -6.86 -8.10 24.90
C ALA A 157 -8.05 -7.18 25.25
N ARG A 158 -8.98 -7.63 26.13
CA ARG A 158 -10.09 -6.80 26.59
C ARG A 158 -9.60 -5.53 27.31
N GLN A 159 -8.61 -5.67 28.19
CA GLN A 159 -8.10 -4.53 28.93
C GLN A 159 -7.57 -3.44 27.99
N VAL A 160 -6.80 -3.80 26.99
CA VAL A 160 -6.24 -2.84 26.03
C VAL A 160 -7.32 -2.30 25.10
N ILE A 161 -8.10 -3.17 24.45
CA ILE A 161 -9.10 -2.78 23.44
C ILE A 161 -10.17 -1.87 24.07
N ASN A 162 -10.66 -2.18 25.27
CA ASN A 162 -11.68 -1.35 25.93
C ASN A 162 -11.17 0.03 26.36
N SER A 163 -9.86 0.27 26.39
CA SER A 163 -9.29 1.58 26.68
C SER A 163 -9.11 2.48 25.45
N LEU A 164 -9.33 1.94 24.24
CA LEU A 164 -9.12 2.68 22.99
C LEU A 164 -10.27 3.67 22.73
N PRO A 165 -9.99 4.87 22.20
CA PRO A 165 -11.01 5.81 21.76
C PRO A 165 -11.60 5.38 20.41
N TRP A 166 -12.87 4.96 20.43
CA TRP A 166 -13.56 4.41 19.25
C TRP A 166 -13.55 5.33 18.04
N ASP A 167 -13.73 6.62 18.23
CA ASP A 167 -13.71 7.64 17.18
C ASP A 167 -12.39 7.71 16.40
N VAL A 168 -11.29 7.28 17.03
CA VAL A 168 -9.97 7.23 16.39
C VAL A 168 -9.70 5.86 15.74
N VAL A 169 -10.03 4.76 16.43
CA VAL A 169 -9.52 3.42 16.08
C VAL A 169 -10.52 2.53 15.33
N GLN A 170 -11.75 2.99 15.08
CA GLN A 170 -12.82 2.11 14.59
C GLN A 170 -12.50 1.37 13.30
N ASP A 171 -11.78 2.01 12.36
CA ASP A 171 -11.45 1.40 11.07
C ASP A 171 -10.45 0.25 11.26
N ASP A 172 -9.38 0.47 12.06
CA ASP A 172 -8.38 -0.56 12.37
C ASP A 172 -8.99 -1.74 13.17
N ILE A 173 -9.87 -1.43 14.11
CA ILE A 173 -10.56 -2.46 14.92
C ILE A 173 -11.51 -3.30 14.04
N ARG A 174 -12.25 -2.68 13.13
CA ARG A 174 -13.11 -3.40 12.18
C ARG A 174 -12.30 -4.26 11.22
N HIS A 175 -11.22 -3.72 10.68
CA HIS A 175 -10.30 -4.47 9.83
C HIS A 175 -9.72 -5.70 10.56
N THR A 176 -9.24 -5.52 11.80
CA THR A 176 -8.75 -6.62 12.64
C THR A 176 -9.85 -7.66 12.93
N TYR A 177 -11.09 -7.22 13.11
CA TYR A 177 -12.22 -8.12 13.31
C TYR A 177 -12.51 -8.99 12.09
N VAL A 178 -12.43 -8.44 10.88
CA VAL A 178 -12.55 -9.22 9.63
C VAL A 178 -11.46 -10.28 9.56
N GLY A 179 -10.20 -9.88 9.78
CA GLY A 179 -9.08 -10.82 9.85
C GLY A 179 -9.38 -11.99 10.79
N ALA A 180 -9.80 -11.71 12.03
CA ALA A 180 -10.18 -12.72 13.02
C ALA A 180 -11.42 -13.57 12.64
N ARG A 181 -12.04 -13.37 11.49
CA ARG A 181 -13.21 -14.12 11.00
C ARG A 181 -12.92 -14.99 9.78
N ILE A 182 -11.97 -14.60 8.96
CA ILE A 182 -11.69 -15.21 7.66
C ILE A 182 -10.26 -15.69 7.48
N TYR A 183 -9.31 -15.22 8.30
CA TYR A 183 -7.88 -15.55 8.18
C TYR A 183 -7.58 -16.91 8.82
N THR A 184 -7.84 -17.99 8.10
CA THR A 184 -7.63 -19.37 8.55
C THR A 184 -6.25 -19.89 8.17
N LYS A 185 -5.86 -21.06 8.74
CA LYS A 185 -4.65 -21.77 8.31
C LYS A 185 -4.62 -22.00 6.80
N ALA A 186 -5.75 -22.32 6.18
CA ALA A 186 -5.83 -22.50 4.74
C ALA A 186 -5.58 -21.19 3.97
N VAL A 187 -6.07 -20.07 4.50
CA VAL A 187 -5.83 -18.74 3.93
C VAL A 187 -4.33 -18.39 4.00
N ALA A 188 -3.71 -18.51 5.17
CA ALA A 188 -2.27 -18.26 5.32
C ALA A 188 -1.42 -19.12 4.37
N LEU A 189 -1.69 -20.43 4.30
CA LEU A 189 -0.95 -21.33 3.40
C LEU A 189 -1.25 -21.06 1.91
N GLY A 190 -2.47 -20.66 1.57
CA GLY A 190 -2.82 -20.25 0.21
C GLY A 190 -2.06 -18.99 -0.22
N GLN A 191 -1.92 -18.01 0.67
CA GLN A 191 -1.10 -16.82 0.44
C GLN A 191 0.38 -17.17 0.25
N VAL A 192 0.95 -18.02 1.11
CA VAL A 192 2.34 -18.49 0.94
C VAL A 192 2.55 -19.13 -0.43
N LYS A 193 1.57 -19.94 -0.91
CA LYS A 193 1.63 -20.54 -2.25
C LYS A 193 1.58 -19.50 -3.37
N THR A 194 0.79 -18.46 -3.19
CA THR A 194 0.60 -17.41 -4.20
C THR A 194 1.80 -16.46 -4.25
N ASP A 195 2.32 -16.07 -3.09
CA ASP A 195 3.30 -14.99 -3.01
C ASP A 195 4.75 -15.48 -3.02
N LEU A 196 5.05 -16.61 -2.36
CA LEU A 196 6.42 -17.04 -2.09
C LEU A 196 6.86 -18.29 -2.87
N ASP A 197 5.94 -19.25 -3.13
CA ASP A 197 6.30 -20.46 -3.86
C ASP A 197 6.85 -20.18 -5.28
N PRO A 198 6.35 -19.20 -6.06
CA PRO A 198 6.91 -18.87 -7.37
C PRO A 198 8.39 -18.47 -7.31
N SER A 199 8.80 -17.66 -6.33
CA SER A 199 10.20 -17.28 -6.13
C SER A 199 11.08 -18.48 -5.81
N VAL A 200 10.60 -19.40 -4.94
CA VAL A 200 11.32 -20.64 -4.59
C VAL A 200 11.40 -21.60 -5.76
N GLN A 201 10.31 -21.80 -6.52
CA GLN A 201 10.30 -22.66 -7.70
C GLN A 201 11.31 -22.22 -8.75
N THR A 202 11.52 -20.92 -8.85
CA THR A 202 12.37 -20.31 -9.86
C THR A 202 13.85 -20.27 -9.46
N SER A 203 14.15 -19.95 -8.20
CA SER A 203 15.52 -19.69 -7.72
C SER A 203 16.00 -20.64 -6.62
N ALA A 204 15.13 -21.50 -6.07
CA ALA A 204 15.35 -22.30 -4.87
C ALA A 204 15.77 -21.44 -3.65
N THR A 205 15.43 -20.16 -3.64
CA THR A 205 15.76 -19.22 -2.56
C THR A 205 14.62 -18.26 -2.29
N LEU A 206 14.60 -17.68 -1.10
CA LEU A 206 13.85 -16.47 -0.75
C LEU A 206 14.84 -15.33 -0.53
N ASP A 207 14.49 -14.11 -0.90
CA ASP A 207 15.23 -12.92 -0.47
C ASP A 207 14.83 -12.50 0.95
N ASN A 208 15.35 -11.38 1.44
CA ASN A 208 15.07 -10.97 2.82
C ASN A 208 13.61 -10.50 3.02
N LEU A 209 12.96 -9.90 2.03
CA LEU A 209 11.56 -9.50 2.14
C LEU A 209 10.64 -10.73 2.17
N ASP A 210 10.82 -11.63 1.21
CA ASP A 210 10.12 -12.92 1.16
C ASP A 210 10.35 -13.75 2.44
N ALA A 211 11.58 -13.73 2.98
CA ALA A 211 11.92 -14.45 4.20
C ALA A 211 11.23 -13.85 5.43
N TRP A 212 11.17 -12.52 5.56
CA TRP A 212 10.43 -11.87 6.65
C TRP A 212 8.93 -12.17 6.56
N GLN A 213 8.38 -12.16 5.36
CA GLN A 213 6.98 -12.53 5.14
C GLN A 213 6.73 -14.01 5.53
N LEU A 214 7.63 -14.93 5.18
CA LEU A 214 7.52 -16.33 5.61
C LEU A 214 7.61 -16.48 7.13
N ILE A 215 8.46 -15.72 7.82
CA ILE A 215 8.53 -15.65 9.29
C ILE A 215 7.19 -15.19 9.86
N SER A 216 6.59 -14.14 9.30
CA SER A 216 5.29 -13.63 9.74
C SER A 216 4.17 -14.68 9.54
N TYR A 217 4.11 -15.36 8.40
CA TYR A 217 3.16 -16.47 8.22
C TYR A 217 3.36 -17.61 9.24
N ARG A 218 4.60 -17.91 9.59
CA ARG A 218 4.89 -18.90 10.65
C ARG A 218 4.39 -18.44 12.01
N ASP A 219 4.60 -17.17 12.35
CA ASP A 219 4.09 -16.54 13.56
C ASP A 219 2.56 -16.60 13.62
N ASP A 220 1.89 -16.20 12.55
CA ASP A 220 0.44 -16.25 12.43
C ASP A 220 -0.12 -17.67 12.65
N LEU A 221 0.49 -18.66 12.02
CA LEU A 221 0.08 -20.07 12.18
C LEU A 221 0.21 -20.57 13.62
N HIS A 222 1.15 -20.04 14.38
CA HIS A 222 1.43 -20.50 15.75
C HIS A 222 0.71 -19.70 16.83
N PHE A 223 0.52 -18.38 16.61
CA PHE A 223 0.03 -17.49 17.66
C PHE A 223 -1.28 -16.80 17.31
N PHE A 224 -1.40 -16.20 16.12
CA PHE A 224 -2.57 -15.41 15.76
C PHE A 224 -3.78 -16.32 15.43
N ILE A 225 -3.65 -17.23 14.47
CA ILE A 225 -4.75 -18.08 13.99
C ILE A 225 -5.38 -18.93 15.12
N PRO A 226 -4.63 -19.56 16.04
CA PRO A 226 -5.24 -20.28 17.14
C PRO A 226 -6.07 -19.40 18.09
N LEU A 227 -5.80 -18.10 18.15
CA LEU A 227 -6.47 -17.13 19.03
C LEU A 227 -7.62 -16.37 18.35
N GLU A 228 -7.81 -16.53 17.04
CA GLU A 228 -8.87 -15.80 16.28
C GLU A 228 -10.27 -15.92 16.90
N PRO A 229 -10.74 -17.10 17.35
CA PRO A 229 -12.07 -17.19 17.95
C PRO A 229 -12.19 -16.36 19.24
N ALA A 230 -11.11 -16.33 20.03
CA ALA A 230 -11.05 -15.56 21.27
C ALA A 230 -10.97 -14.04 20.98
N LEU A 231 -10.12 -13.66 20.04
CA LEU A 231 -9.95 -12.27 19.59
C LEU A 231 -11.24 -11.73 18.94
N GLY A 232 -11.82 -12.47 18.01
CA GLY A 232 -13.06 -12.11 17.32
C GLY A 232 -14.20 -11.85 18.30
N LYS A 233 -14.29 -12.64 19.38
CA LYS A 233 -15.28 -12.38 20.45
C LYS A 233 -15.04 -11.04 21.16
N VAL A 234 -13.80 -10.76 21.54
CA VAL A 234 -13.44 -9.50 22.23
C VAL A 234 -13.71 -8.30 21.33
N LEU A 235 -13.33 -8.37 20.05
CA LEU A 235 -13.55 -7.29 19.08
C LEU A 235 -15.03 -7.08 18.82
N LYS A 236 -15.82 -8.15 18.67
CA LYS A 236 -17.27 -8.06 18.47
C LYS A 236 -17.96 -7.37 19.65
N GLU A 237 -17.59 -7.73 20.88
CA GLU A 237 -18.12 -7.11 22.11
C GLU A 237 -17.81 -5.58 22.13
N TYR A 238 -16.58 -5.21 21.76
CA TYR A 238 -16.15 -3.81 21.71
C TYR A 238 -16.87 -3.02 20.61
N ILE A 239 -16.96 -3.54 19.40
CA ILE A 239 -17.68 -2.92 18.27
C ILE A 239 -19.17 -2.72 18.62
N ALA A 240 -19.83 -3.73 19.20
CA ALA A 240 -21.23 -3.64 19.59
C ALA A 240 -21.49 -2.56 20.66
N ALA A 241 -20.54 -2.35 21.57
CA ALA A 241 -20.64 -1.34 22.62
C ALA A 241 -20.43 0.11 22.12
N HIS A 242 -19.82 0.29 20.95
CA HIS A 242 -19.38 1.59 20.44
C HIS A 242 -19.93 1.95 19.05
N ASN A 243 -21.00 1.32 18.59
CA ASN A 243 -21.51 1.39 17.20
C ASN A 243 -21.96 2.80 16.76
N VAL A 244 -21.05 3.76 16.79
CA VAL A 244 -21.24 5.13 16.28
C VAL A 244 -20.48 5.26 14.98
N VAL A 245 -21.18 5.62 13.90
CA VAL A 245 -20.58 5.85 12.58
C VAL A 245 -19.95 7.25 12.57
N LYS A 246 -18.74 7.36 12.01
CA LYS A 246 -18.09 8.66 11.76
C LYS A 246 -18.92 9.52 10.81
N PRO A 247 -18.93 10.85 11.00
CA PRO A 247 -19.63 11.74 10.08
C PRO A 247 -19.02 11.69 8.67
N ASP A 248 -19.86 11.82 7.65
CA ASP A 248 -19.41 12.03 6.28
C ASP A 248 -19.17 13.53 6.04
N VAL A 249 -17.91 13.91 5.80
CA VAL A 249 -17.53 15.31 5.53
C VAL A 249 -17.56 15.66 4.05
N TRP A 250 -17.70 14.66 3.15
CA TRP A 250 -17.55 14.85 1.69
C TRP A 250 -18.80 15.42 1.05
N ALA A 251 -20.00 14.94 1.43
CA ALA A 251 -21.27 15.43 0.89
C ALA A 251 -21.43 16.95 1.06
N ALA A 252 -20.91 17.51 2.15
CA ALA A 252 -20.92 18.95 2.39
C ALA A 252 -19.97 19.75 1.47
N ARG A 253 -18.98 19.09 0.87
CA ARG A 253 -17.90 19.69 0.05
C ARG A 253 -18.11 19.53 -1.46
N GLU A 254 -18.91 18.56 -1.88
CA GLU A 254 -19.15 18.25 -3.29
C GLU A 254 -19.86 19.39 -4.05
N VAL A 255 -19.52 19.52 -5.33
CA VAL A 255 -20.18 20.40 -6.31
C VAL A 255 -20.68 19.55 -7.47
N THR A 256 -21.97 19.63 -7.76
CA THR A 256 -22.55 19.07 -8.97
C THR A 256 -22.72 20.19 -9.98
N LEU A 257 -22.12 20.05 -11.16
CA LEU A 257 -22.35 20.92 -12.29
C LEU A 257 -23.60 20.46 -13.04
N THR A 258 -24.33 21.41 -13.66
CA THR A 258 -25.59 21.15 -14.36
C THR A 258 -25.51 21.57 -15.84
N LYS A 259 -26.30 20.92 -16.69
CA LYS A 259 -26.27 21.16 -18.14
C LYS A 259 -26.71 22.60 -18.58
N ASP A 260 -27.40 23.30 -17.70
CA ASP A 260 -27.82 24.70 -17.90
C ASP A 260 -26.70 25.71 -17.66
N GLN A 261 -25.60 25.29 -17.03
CA GLN A 261 -24.43 26.14 -16.86
C GLN A 261 -23.63 26.24 -18.17
N LYS A 262 -22.94 27.37 -18.37
CA LYS A 262 -22.00 27.52 -19.47
C LYS A 262 -20.73 26.76 -19.18
N LEU A 263 -20.65 25.50 -19.63
CA LEU A 263 -19.53 24.61 -19.40
C LEU A 263 -18.78 24.33 -20.72
N ALA A 264 -17.45 24.27 -20.64
CA ALA A 264 -16.62 23.79 -21.73
C ALA A 264 -16.46 22.26 -21.62
N PRO A 265 -16.49 21.48 -22.72
CA PRO A 265 -16.17 20.08 -22.70
C PRO A 265 -14.74 19.83 -22.19
N VAL A 266 -14.56 18.82 -21.34
CA VAL A 266 -13.27 18.47 -20.74
C VAL A 266 -12.96 17.01 -21.00
N LEU A 267 -11.84 16.73 -21.68
CA LEU A 267 -11.36 15.37 -21.86
C LEU A 267 -10.62 14.92 -20.61
N VAL A 268 -11.09 13.81 -20.04
CA VAL A 268 -10.58 13.16 -18.83
C VAL A 268 -10.07 11.77 -19.23
N ALA A 269 -8.77 11.55 -19.18
CA ALA A 269 -8.21 10.24 -19.47
C ALA A 269 -8.10 9.39 -18.19
N ILE A 270 -8.48 8.13 -18.29
CA ILE A 270 -8.24 7.11 -17.28
C ILE A 270 -7.08 6.26 -17.80
N TRP A 271 -5.88 6.54 -17.29
CA TRP A 271 -4.68 5.80 -17.63
C TRP A 271 -4.52 4.69 -16.60
N ASP A 272 -5.10 3.53 -16.92
CA ASP A 272 -5.40 2.46 -15.98
C ASP A 272 -5.68 1.14 -16.74
N SER A 273 -6.20 0.13 -16.08
CA SER A 273 -6.52 -1.21 -16.61
C SER A 273 -7.63 -1.27 -17.68
N GLY A 274 -8.31 -0.15 -17.93
CA GLY A 274 -9.38 -0.05 -18.94
C GLY A 274 -10.76 0.26 -18.36
N ILE A 275 -11.72 0.49 -19.24
CA ILE A 275 -13.06 0.97 -18.87
C ILE A 275 -14.13 0.14 -19.59
N ASP A 276 -15.19 -0.25 -18.86
CA ASP A 276 -16.45 -0.66 -19.49
C ASP A 276 -17.16 0.57 -20.09
N VAL A 277 -16.83 0.86 -21.34
CA VAL A 277 -17.31 2.06 -22.06
C VAL A 277 -18.83 2.08 -22.21
N SER A 278 -19.52 0.94 -22.12
CA SER A 278 -20.96 0.86 -22.24
C SER A 278 -21.72 1.58 -21.11
N LEU A 279 -21.07 1.73 -19.95
CA LEU A 279 -21.64 2.40 -18.78
C LEU A 279 -21.62 3.94 -18.88
N TYR A 280 -20.82 4.49 -19.77
CA TYR A 280 -20.55 5.94 -19.85
C TYR A 280 -20.90 6.54 -21.21
N ALA A 281 -21.86 5.98 -21.94
CA ALA A 281 -22.19 6.40 -23.31
C ALA A 281 -22.38 7.93 -23.48
N ASP A 282 -23.02 8.60 -22.51
CA ASP A 282 -23.24 10.05 -22.52
C ASP A 282 -21.99 10.90 -22.22
N GLN A 283 -20.97 10.28 -21.60
CA GLN A 283 -19.73 10.92 -21.14
C GLN A 283 -18.49 10.34 -21.83
N LEU A 284 -18.65 9.48 -22.83
CA LEU A 284 -17.55 8.87 -23.55
C LEU A 284 -17.09 9.80 -24.68
N PHE A 285 -15.77 9.98 -24.79
CA PHE A 285 -15.20 10.67 -25.93
C PHE A 285 -15.25 9.77 -27.17
N THR A 286 -15.68 10.35 -28.29
CA THR A 286 -15.60 9.71 -29.59
C THR A 286 -14.65 10.49 -30.47
N ASP A 287 -13.48 9.91 -30.75
CA ASP A 287 -12.46 10.53 -31.59
C ASP A 287 -12.88 10.51 -33.06
N PRO A 288 -12.95 11.67 -33.71
CA PRO A 288 -13.25 11.74 -35.14
C PRO A 288 -12.16 11.10 -36.03
N ASN A 289 -10.97 10.91 -35.49
CA ASN A 289 -9.86 10.23 -36.16
C ASN A 289 -9.45 9.00 -35.33
N PRO A 290 -10.06 7.84 -35.59
CA PRO A 290 -9.83 6.63 -34.81
C PRO A 290 -8.34 6.23 -34.74
N THR A 291 -7.94 5.75 -33.57
CA THR A 291 -6.62 5.13 -33.35
C THR A 291 -6.66 3.66 -33.78
N PRO A 292 -5.52 2.93 -33.79
CA PRO A 292 -5.54 1.48 -33.96
C PRO A 292 -6.39 0.74 -32.92
N SER A 293 -6.58 1.32 -31.72
CA SER A 293 -7.46 0.78 -30.68
C SER A 293 -8.95 1.07 -30.92
N GLY A 294 -9.31 2.06 -31.74
CA GLY A 294 -10.67 2.49 -32.03
C GLY A 294 -10.93 3.98 -31.73
N THR A 295 -12.15 4.33 -31.34
CA THR A 295 -12.62 5.72 -31.24
C THR A 295 -12.57 6.32 -29.85
N HIS A 296 -12.23 5.57 -28.80
CA HIS A 296 -12.38 6.04 -27.41
C HIS A 296 -11.05 6.33 -26.70
N GLY A 297 -9.93 6.26 -27.42
CA GLY A 297 -8.61 6.48 -26.85
C GLY A 297 -7.56 5.54 -27.39
N LEU A 298 -6.69 5.07 -26.52
CA LEU A 298 -5.63 4.09 -26.79
C LEU A 298 -5.71 2.94 -25.81
N ALA A 299 -5.40 1.72 -26.29
CA ALA A 299 -5.25 0.55 -25.46
C ALA A 299 -4.03 -0.25 -25.92
N PHE A 300 -3.24 -0.74 -24.98
CA PHE A 300 -2.09 -1.60 -25.22
C PHE A 300 -2.24 -2.89 -24.43
N ASP A 301 -1.62 -3.95 -24.93
CA ASP A 301 -1.50 -5.25 -24.23
C ASP A 301 -0.30 -5.26 -23.28
N ASP A 302 -0.08 -6.40 -22.63
CA ASP A 302 0.95 -6.62 -21.60
C ASP A 302 2.40 -6.49 -22.12
N VAL A 303 2.57 -6.45 -23.44
CA VAL A 303 3.89 -6.27 -24.09
C VAL A 303 4.01 -4.95 -24.86
N GLY A 304 3.03 -4.06 -24.70
CA GLY A 304 3.02 -2.75 -25.35
C GLY A 304 2.53 -2.76 -26.81
N GLY A 305 1.93 -3.88 -27.26
CA GLY A 305 1.25 -3.96 -28.54
C GLY A 305 -0.11 -3.28 -28.52
N PRO A 306 -0.58 -2.66 -29.66
CA PRO A 306 -1.91 -2.07 -29.73
C PRO A 306 -3.00 -3.12 -29.48
N SER A 307 -3.99 -2.77 -28.66
CA SER A 307 -5.17 -3.60 -28.36
C SER A 307 -6.46 -2.89 -28.78
N THR A 308 -7.47 -3.64 -29.18
CA THR A 308 -8.82 -3.14 -29.50
C THR A 308 -9.81 -3.31 -28.35
N SER A 309 -9.40 -3.97 -27.26
CA SER A 309 -10.22 -4.13 -26.06
C SER A 309 -10.09 -2.92 -25.16
N TRP A 310 -11.21 -2.32 -24.78
CA TRP A 310 -11.25 -1.20 -23.83
C TRP A 310 -11.20 -1.63 -22.37
N LEU A 311 -11.46 -2.91 -22.10
CA LEU A 311 -11.28 -3.56 -20.79
C LEU A 311 -10.12 -4.56 -20.86
N TYR A 312 -9.54 -4.85 -19.72
CA TYR A 312 -8.63 -5.99 -19.59
C TYR A 312 -9.37 -7.29 -19.98
N PRO A 313 -8.81 -8.12 -20.87
CA PRO A 313 -9.52 -9.30 -21.34
C PRO A 313 -9.56 -10.40 -20.26
N LEU A 314 -10.73 -10.93 -19.98
CA LEU A 314 -10.92 -12.12 -19.16
C LEU A 314 -11.10 -13.36 -20.03
N THR A 315 -10.59 -14.51 -19.59
CA THR A 315 -10.93 -15.82 -20.18
C THR A 315 -12.41 -16.12 -19.96
N ALA A 316 -12.95 -17.09 -20.72
CA ALA A 316 -14.35 -17.51 -20.56
C ALA A 316 -14.65 -18.02 -19.15
N GLU A 317 -13.67 -18.70 -18.50
CA GLU A 317 -13.80 -19.17 -17.12
C GLU A 317 -13.81 -18.03 -16.11
N GLN A 318 -12.91 -17.05 -16.28
CA GLN A 318 -12.88 -15.85 -15.44
C GLN A 318 -14.14 -15.01 -15.59
N GLN A 319 -14.64 -14.84 -16.82
CA GLN A 319 -15.93 -14.16 -17.05
C GLN A 319 -17.10 -14.87 -16.36
N LYS A 320 -17.12 -16.20 -16.36
CA LYS A 320 -18.12 -16.98 -15.67
C LYS A 320 -18.01 -16.85 -14.14
N ALA A 321 -16.80 -16.76 -13.61
CA ALA A 321 -16.53 -16.63 -12.18
C ALA A 321 -16.77 -15.19 -11.65
N TYR A 322 -16.71 -14.19 -12.51
CA TYR A 322 -16.77 -12.78 -12.13
C TYR A 322 -17.99 -12.39 -11.26
N PRO A 323 -19.25 -12.80 -11.58
CA PRO A 323 -20.39 -12.44 -10.74
C PRO A 323 -20.28 -12.97 -9.31
N GLU A 324 -19.85 -14.22 -9.12
CA GLU A 324 -19.66 -14.81 -7.80
C GLU A 324 -18.55 -14.07 -7.04
N PHE A 325 -17.44 -13.76 -7.70
CA PHE A 325 -16.34 -13.01 -7.11
C PHE A 325 -16.78 -11.60 -6.66
N ARG A 326 -17.52 -10.89 -7.49
CA ARG A 326 -18.11 -9.59 -7.15
C ARG A 326 -18.98 -9.66 -5.89
N ASP A 327 -19.83 -10.70 -5.78
CA ASP A 327 -20.70 -10.89 -4.62
C ASP A 327 -19.88 -11.24 -3.35
N GLN A 328 -18.74 -11.93 -3.51
CA GLN A 328 -17.79 -12.16 -2.41
C GLN A 328 -17.11 -10.86 -1.94
N LEU A 329 -16.66 -10.01 -2.86
CA LEU A 329 -16.13 -8.68 -2.49
C LEU A 329 -17.15 -7.88 -1.69
N LYS A 330 -18.43 -7.90 -2.09
CA LYS A 330 -19.50 -7.26 -1.33
C LYS A 330 -19.61 -7.84 0.07
N GLY A 331 -19.59 -9.17 0.20
CA GLY A 331 -19.65 -9.85 1.50
C GLY A 331 -18.47 -9.53 2.42
N MET A 332 -17.26 -9.40 1.86
CA MET A 332 -16.07 -8.94 2.63
C MET A 332 -16.26 -7.52 3.16
N LEU A 333 -16.75 -6.60 2.32
CA LEU A 333 -17.05 -5.22 2.73
C LEU A 333 -18.15 -5.16 3.79
N ASP A 334 -19.19 -6.00 3.68
CA ASP A 334 -20.24 -6.10 4.68
C ASP A 334 -19.67 -6.59 6.03
N LEU A 335 -18.79 -7.60 6.02
CA LEU A 335 -18.06 -8.05 7.22
C LEU A 335 -17.27 -6.90 7.85
N GLU A 336 -16.52 -6.14 7.05
CA GLU A 336 -15.69 -5.03 7.51
C GLU A 336 -16.54 -3.88 8.06
N SER A 337 -17.71 -3.61 7.48
CA SER A 337 -18.66 -2.63 8.00
C SER A 337 -19.37 -3.08 9.28
N GLY A 338 -19.26 -4.37 9.63
CA GLY A 338 -20.00 -4.99 10.72
C GLY A 338 -21.48 -5.24 10.39
N ALA A 339 -21.82 -5.26 9.09
CA ALA A 339 -23.16 -5.57 8.64
C ALA A 339 -23.40 -7.09 8.65
N ASP A 340 -24.44 -7.51 9.34
CA ASP A 340 -24.92 -8.91 9.26
C ASP A 340 -25.72 -9.06 7.95
N SER A 341 -25.04 -9.45 6.86
CA SER A 341 -25.67 -9.73 5.55
C SER A 341 -25.53 -11.20 5.17
N PRO A 342 -26.41 -11.72 4.31
CA PRO A 342 -26.25 -13.06 3.77
C PRO A 342 -24.92 -13.25 3.03
N GLU A 343 -24.43 -12.22 2.35
CA GLU A 343 -23.15 -12.20 1.64
C GLU A 343 -21.97 -12.29 2.62
N ALA A 344 -22.01 -11.56 3.74
CA ALA A 344 -21.03 -11.66 4.81
C ALA A 344 -20.93 -13.07 5.40
N ASP A 345 -22.08 -13.69 5.70
CA ASP A 345 -22.14 -15.07 6.19
C ASP A 345 -21.61 -16.08 5.17
N GLN A 346 -21.93 -15.90 3.88
CA GLN A 346 -21.43 -16.77 2.80
C GLN A 346 -19.92 -16.69 2.66
N VAL A 347 -19.36 -15.49 2.68
CA VAL A 347 -17.90 -15.27 2.60
C VAL A 347 -17.21 -15.95 3.78
N GLN A 348 -17.63 -15.69 5.01
CA GLN A 348 -17.05 -16.33 6.18
C GLN A 348 -17.10 -17.85 6.11
N LYS A 349 -18.29 -18.40 5.77
CA LYS A 349 -18.46 -19.85 5.61
C LYS A 349 -17.55 -20.42 4.54
N LYS A 350 -17.40 -19.71 3.40
CA LYS A 350 -16.52 -20.11 2.30
C LYS A 350 -15.08 -20.19 2.76
N PHE A 351 -14.51 -19.09 3.31
CA PHE A 351 -13.12 -19.06 3.76
C PHE A 351 -12.80 -20.10 4.83
N ASN A 352 -13.77 -20.43 5.70
CA ASN A 352 -13.61 -21.46 6.72
C ASN A 352 -13.63 -22.90 6.17
N THR A 353 -13.98 -23.10 4.91
CA THR A 353 -14.09 -24.44 4.28
C THR A 353 -13.12 -24.69 3.14
N LEU A 354 -12.46 -23.64 2.62
CA LEU A 354 -11.48 -23.75 1.54
C LEU A 354 -10.22 -24.48 1.99
N SER A 355 -9.65 -25.29 1.08
CA SER A 355 -8.28 -25.78 1.22
C SER A 355 -7.26 -24.70 0.80
N ALA A 356 -5.99 -24.84 1.17
CA ALA A 356 -4.94 -23.93 0.75
C ALA A 356 -4.82 -23.80 -0.80
N ASP A 357 -5.00 -24.89 -1.52
CA ASP A 357 -4.98 -24.88 -3.00
C ASP A 357 -6.17 -24.10 -3.57
N GLN A 358 -7.35 -24.23 -2.97
CA GLN A 358 -8.51 -23.45 -3.39
C GLN A 358 -8.36 -21.96 -3.05
N VAL A 359 -7.74 -21.65 -1.92
CA VAL A 359 -7.41 -20.26 -1.56
C VAL A 359 -6.39 -19.68 -2.53
N HIS A 360 -5.34 -20.42 -2.87
CA HIS A 360 -4.38 -20.01 -3.89
C HIS A 360 -5.08 -19.71 -5.23
N GLN A 361 -5.93 -20.61 -5.72
CA GLN A 361 -6.71 -20.38 -6.94
C GLN A 361 -7.62 -19.15 -6.84
N LEU A 362 -8.22 -18.90 -5.67
CA LEU A 362 -9.04 -17.73 -5.43
C LEU A 362 -8.22 -16.44 -5.52
N PHE A 363 -7.03 -16.39 -4.94
CA PHE A 363 -6.16 -15.22 -5.00
C PHE A 363 -5.61 -14.96 -6.41
N GLU A 364 -5.26 -16.01 -7.16
CA GLU A 364 -4.89 -15.84 -8.57
C GLU A 364 -6.04 -15.27 -9.41
N LEU A 365 -7.28 -15.67 -9.12
CA LEU A 365 -8.47 -15.10 -9.76
C LEU A 365 -8.69 -13.64 -9.30
N GLU A 366 -8.49 -13.35 -8.01
CA GLU A 366 -8.65 -12.04 -7.42
C GLU A 366 -7.76 -11.00 -8.09
N LYS A 367 -6.49 -11.30 -8.32
CA LYS A 367 -5.53 -10.43 -9.00
C LYS A 367 -6.08 -9.97 -10.35
N VAL A 368 -6.52 -10.91 -11.18
CA VAL A 368 -7.04 -10.61 -12.52
C VAL A 368 -8.35 -9.83 -12.47
N ILE A 369 -9.28 -10.21 -11.59
CA ILE A 369 -10.59 -9.53 -11.49
C ILE A 369 -10.44 -8.14 -10.86
N SER A 370 -9.60 -7.98 -9.85
CA SER A 370 -9.32 -6.66 -9.26
C SER A 370 -8.80 -5.68 -10.32
N PHE A 371 -7.89 -6.15 -11.15
CA PHE A 371 -7.40 -5.38 -12.28
C PHE A 371 -8.51 -5.08 -13.31
N TYR A 372 -9.31 -6.07 -13.68
CA TYR A 372 -10.43 -5.93 -14.61
C TYR A 372 -11.46 -4.86 -14.18
N ILE A 373 -11.76 -4.73 -12.88
CA ILE A 373 -12.76 -3.78 -12.36
C ILE A 373 -12.21 -2.38 -12.12
N HIS A 374 -10.89 -2.25 -11.91
CA HIS A 374 -10.25 -1.08 -11.32
C HIS A 374 -10.47 0.21 -12.13
N GLY A 375 -10.09 0.26 -13.40
CA GLY A 375 -10.22 1.46 -14.21
C GLY A 375 -11.67 1.88 -14.47
N THR A 376 -12.62 0.92 -14.54
CA THR A 376 -14.05 1.25 -14.62
C THR A 376 -14.52 1.94 -13.35
N HIS A 377 -14.06 1.48 -12.19
CA HIS A 377 -14.41 2.09 -10.92
C HIS A 377 -13.85 3.51 -10.81
N CYS A 378 -12.58 3.72 -11.16
CA CYS A 378 -11.95 5.05 -11.22
C CYS A 378 -12.67 6.00 -12.17
N ALA A 379 -13.12 5.51 -13.35
CA ALA A 379 -13.83 6.31 -14.34
C ALA A 379 -15.14 6.90 -13.78
N GLY A 380 -15.93 6.09 -13.06
CA GLY A 380 -17.19 6.54 -12.47
C GLY A 380 -17.02 7.65 -11.44
N ILE A 381 -15.95 7.57 -10.63
CA ILE A 381 -15.61 8.64 -9.67
C ILE A 381 -15.17 9.90 -10.43
N ALA A 382 -14.29 9.78 -11.42
CA ALA A 382 -13.69 10.89 -12.14
C ALA A 382 -14.70 11.78 -12.87
N VAL A 383 -15.86 11.25 -13.28
CA VAL A 383 -16.86 12.03 -14.06
C VAL A 383 -18.13 12.34 -13.26
N ARG A 384 -18.21 11.93 -11.99
CA ARG A 384 -19.40 12.11 -11.15
C ARG A 384 -19.79 13.59 -11.05
N GLY A 385 -21.07 13.92 -11.31
CA GLY A 385 -21.59 15.28 -11.19
C GLY A 385 -20.97 16.31 -12.14
N ASN A 386 -20.35 15.87 -13.27
CA ASN A 386 -19.79 16.76 -14.30
C ASN A 386 -20.32 16.38 -15.70
N PRO A 387 -21.40 17.00 -16.18
CA PRO A 387 -21.97 16.69 -17.50
C PRO A 387 -21.07 17.12 -18.68
N ALA A 388 -20.05 17.93 -18.43
CA ALA A 388 -19.09 18.36 -19.45
C ALA A 388 -17.89 17.42 -19.61
N ALA A 389 -17.66 16.49 -18.67
CA ALA A 389 -16.58 15.52 -18.74
C ALA A 389 -16.78 14.53 -19.90
N ARG A 390 -15.69 14.21 -20.58
CA ARG A 390 -15.66 13.18 -21.65
C ARG A 390 -14.50 12.24 -21.38
N LEU A 391 -14.81 10.98 -21.08
CA LEU A 391 -13.84 9.93 -20.77
C LEU A 391 -13.03 9.54 -22.01
N VAL A 392 -11.73 9.46 -21.84
CA VAL A 392 -10.76 8.92 -22.78
C VAL A 392 -10.17 7.68 -22.14
N VAL A 393 -10.19 6.56 -22.85
CA VAL A 393 -9.54 5.33 -22.40
C VAL A 393 -8.04 5.41 -22.70
N ALA A 394 -7.22 5.15 -21.68
CA ALA A 394 -5.78 4.99 -21.84
C ALA A 394 -5.39 3.69 -21.11
N ARG A 395 -5.67 2.54 -21.76
CA ARG A 395 -5.52 1.22 -21.15
C ARG A 395 -4.11 0.67 -21.30
N PHE A 396 -3.54 0.23 -20.21
CA PHE A 396 -2.34 -0.62 -20.15
C PHE A 396 -2.40 -1.54 -18.92
N ASN A 397 -1.42 -2.43 -18.75
CA ASN A 397 -1.32 -3.26 -17.55
C ASN A 397 -0.19 -2.75 -16.66
N ASP A 398 -0.52 -2.40 -15.41
CA ASP A 398 0.38 -1.96 -14.34
C ASP A 398 0.63 -3.04 -13.27
N GLN A 399 0.04 -4.23 -13.40
CA GLN A 399 0.24 -5.36 -12.48
C GLN A 399 1.53 -6.11 -12.84
N LEU A 400 2.68 -5.44 -12.74
CA LEU A 400 3.98 -5.93 -13.20
C LEU A 400 4.40 -7.26 -12.56
N PRO A 401 4.32 -7.44 -11.22
CA PRO A 401 4.75 -8.68 -10.57
C PRO A 401 3.91 -9.92 -10.93
N ASP A 402 2.73 -9.72 -11.50
CA ASP A 402 1.80 -10.79 -11.87
C ASP A 402 1.86 -11.17 -13.35
N LEU A 403 2.72 -10.51 -14.13
CA LEU A 403 2.97 -10.89 -15.53
C LEU A 403 3.76 -12.22 -15.62
N PRO A 404 3.36 -13.16 -16.48
CA PRO A 404 3.88 -14.53 -16.48
C PRO A 404 5.21 -14.72 -17.22
N PHE A 405 5.92 -13.65 -17.52
CA PHE A 405 7.20 -13.66 -18.23
C PHE A 405 8.22 -12.77 -17.53
N PRO A 406 9.53 -13.06 -17.62
CA PRO A 406 10.55 -12.21 -17.03
C PRO A 406 10.65 -10.87 -17.79
N PRO A 407 10.72 -9.73 -17.06
CA PRO A 407 10.90 -8.44 -17.69
C PRO A 407 12.27 -8.35 -18.39
N THR A 408 12.26 -7.70 -19.56
CA THR A 408 13.47 -7.44 -20.36
C THR A 408 13.57 -5.94 -20.67
N GLU A 409 14.78 -5.46 -21.03
CA GLU A 409 14.93 -4.08 -21.49
C GLU A 409 14.12 -3.81 -22.77
N GLU A 410 13.97 -4.81 -23.65
CA GLU A 410 13.17 -4.70 -24.86
C GLU A 410 11.70 -4.46 -24.49
N TRP A 411 11.16 -5.26 -23.57
CA TRP A 411 9.82 -5.04 -23.01
C TRP A 411 9.66 -3.63 -22.43
N ALA A 412 10.59 -3.20 -21.56
CA ALA A 412 10.53 -1.87 -20.95
C ALA A 412 10.56 -0.74 -22.01
N ARG A 413 11.32 -0.90 -23.09
CA ARG A 413 11.35 0.04 -24.21
C ARG A 413 10.06 0.04 -25.03
N HIS A 414 9.43 -1.12 -25.23
CA HIS A 414 8.14 -1.22 -25.93
C HIS A 414 7.03 -0.52 -25.13
N LEU A 415 6.95 -0.78 -23.82
CA LEU A 415 6.01 -0.06 -22.94
C LEU A 415 6.31 1.44 -22.88
N GLY A 416 7.58 1.82 -22.82
CA GLY A 416 7.99 3.22 -22.91
C GLY A 416 7.52 3.88 -24.21
N ALA A 417 7.57 3.16 -25.34
CA ALA A 417 7.05 3.66 -26.62
C ALA A 417 5.51 3.80 -26.58
N ALA A 418 4.79 2.89 -25.93
CA ALA A 418 3.36 3.01 -25.71
C ALA A 418 3.02 4.26 -24.86
N PHE A 419 3.80 4.56 -23.82
CA PHE A 419 3.65 5.76 -23.00
C PHE A 419 3.86 7.05 -23.79
N GLN A 420 4.79 7.06 -24.74
CA GLN A 420 4.95 8.20 -25.66
C GLN A 420 3.75 8.34 -26.60
N GLN A 421 3.12 7.25 -27.01
CA GLN A 421 1.88 7.30 -27.79
C GLN A 421 0.72 7.86 -26.96
N PHE A 422 0.55 7.47 -25.69
CA PHE A 422 -0.43 8.10 -24.78
C PHE A 422 -0.18 9.60 -24.68
N SER A 423 1.05 10.01 -24.38
CA SER A 423 1.44 11.42 -24.26
C SER A 423 1.14 12.21 -25.54
N GLY A 424 1.54 11.68 -26.71
CA GLY A 424 1.23 12.26 -28.01
C GLY A 424 -0.27 12.41 -28.25
N TYR A 425 -1.04 11.40 -27.85
CA TYR A 425 -2.50 11.42 -27.94
C TYR A 425 -3.11 12.47 -27.00
N PHE A 426 -2.70 12.53 -25.75
CA PHE A 426 -3.18 13.52 -24.78
C PHE A 426 -2.94 14.94 -25.28
N LYS A 427 -1.76 15.21 -25.79
CA LYS A 427 -1.40 16.50 -26.38
C LYS A 427 -2.25 16.82 -27.61
N THR A 428 -2.37 15.88 -28.56
CA THR A 428 -3.05 16.09 -29.84
C THR A 428 -4.56 16.27 -29.65
N ARG A 429 -5.16 15.57 -28.71
CA ARG A 429 -6.60 15.67 -28.40
C ARG A 429 -6.91 16.69 -27.30
N SER A 430 -5.90 17.37 -26.76
CA SER A 430 -6.08 18.37 -25.69
C SER A 430 -6.73 17.75 -24.45
N VAL A 431 -6.31 16.55 -24.06
CA VAL A 431 -6.70 15.94 -22.77
C VAL A 431 -6.28 16.86 -21.63
N ARG A 432 -7.22 17.25 -20.77
CA ARG A 432 -6.96 18.26 -19.73
C ARG A 432 -6.51 17.65 -18.42
N VAL A 433 -6.99 16.47 -18.07
CA VAL A 433 -6.62 15.77 -16.84
C VAL A 433 -6.52 14.27 -17.08
N VAL A 434 -5.54 13.64 -16.45
CA VAL A 434 -5.26 12.21 -16.52
C VAL A 434 -5.27 11.63 -15.10
N ASN A 435 -6.06 10.59 -14.91
CA ASN A 435 -6.04 9.75 -13.72
C ASN A 435 -4.93 8.70 -13.83
N MET A 436 -4.06 8.60 -12.84
CA MET A 436 -3.04 7.56 -12.71
C MET A 436 -3.20 6.91 -11.33
N SER A 437 -4.11 5.93 -11.24
CA SER A 437 -4.42 5.20 -10.00
C SER A 437 -3.55 3.96 -9.84
N TRP A 438 -2.27 4.09 -10.09
CA TRP A 438 -1.26 3.03 -10.02
C TRP A 438 0.08 3.60 -9.55
N SER A 439 0.96 2.71 -9.10
CA SER A 439 2.28 3.07 -8.58
C SER A 439 3.21 1.88 -8.71
N ASP A 440 4.46 2.11 -9.13
CA ASP A 440 5.51 1.09 -9.25
C ASP A 440 6.80 1.59 -8.61
N ASP A 441 7.58 0.67 -8.05
CA ASP A 441 8.90 0.93 -7.47
C ASP A 441 9.93 -0.16 -7.81
N VAL A 442 11.17 -0.02 -7.36
CA VAL A 442 12.23 -1.01 -7.63
C VAL A 442 11.92 -2.38 -7.03
N PRO A 443 11.41 -2.50 -5.78
CA PRO A 443 11.01 -3.78 -5.20
C PRO A 443 10.00 -4.58 -6.03
N GLU A 444 9.06 -3.93 -6.71
CA GLU A 444 8.11 -4.62 -7.58
C GLU A 444 8.79 -5.27 -8.78
N PHE A 445 9.78 -4.60 -9.39
CA PHE A 445 10.61 -5.21 -10.43
C PHE A 445 11.49 -6.34 -9.90
N GLU A 446 12.04 -6.23 -8.67
CA GLU A 446 12.77 -7.33 -8.02
C GLU A 446 11.87 -8.55 -7.82
N THR A 447 10.64 -8.33 -7.32
CA THR A 447 9.63 -9.37 -7.11
C THR A 447 9.25 -10.05 -8.42
N TRP A 448 9.00 -9.28 -9.49
CA TRP A 448 8.70 -9.85 -10.81
C TRP A 448 9.85 -10.70 -11.34
N LEU A 449 11.09 -10.20 -11.26
CA LEU A 449 12.27 -10.98 -11.65
C LEU A 449 12.43 -12.24 -10.80
N SER A 450 12.14 -12.18 -9.50
CA SER A 450 12.20 -13.35 -8.60
C SER A 450 11.19 -14.42 -9.01
N LYS A 451 9.94 -14.03 -9.22
CA LYS A 451 8.85 -14.95 -9.60
C LYS A 451 9.04 -15.59 -10.99
N THR A 452 9.70 -14.89 -11.90
CA THR A 452 9.82 -15.32 -13.32
C THR A 452 11.20 -15.78 -13.75
N GLY A 453 12.17 -15.88 -12.85
CA GLY A 453 13.51 -16.36 -13.15
C GLY A 453 14.42 -15.35 -13.83
N GLY A 454 14.16 -14.10 -13.63
CA GLY A 454 14.86 -13.00 -14.30
C GLY A 454 16.25 -12.63 -13.77
N GLY A 455 16.92 -13.46 -12.95
CA GLY A 455 18.27 -13.20 -12.44
C GLY A 455 18.80 -14.37 -11.62
N ALA A 456 20.08 -14.72 -11.82
CA ALA A 456 20.69 -15.90 -11.20
C ALA A 456 20.89 -15.75 -9.68
N ASP A 457 21.13 -14.53 -9.21
CA ASP A 457 21.34 -14.23 -7.80
C ASP A 457 20.71 -12.85 -7.43
N PRO A 458 20.55 -12.54 -6.14
CA PRO A 458 19.91 -11.31 -5.68
C PRO A 458 20.63 -10.03 -6.10
N ALA A 459 21.95 -10.03 -6.14
CA ALA A 459 22.71 -8.85 -6.53
C ALA A 459 22.49 -8.54 -8.01
N GLU A 460 22.43 -9.59 -8.85
CA GLU A 460 22.07 -9.47 -10.26
C GLU A 460 20.61 -9.04 -10.42
N ARG A 461 19.65 -9.65 -9.68
CA ARG A 461 18.24 -9.25 -9.70
C ARG A 461 18.05 -7.78 -9.33
N LYS A 462 18.65 -7.34 -8.20
CA LYS A 462 18.61 -5.94 -7.78
C LYS A 462 19.12 -4.99 -8.86
N LYS A 463 20.30 -5.28 -9.42
CA LYS A 463 20.88 -4.47 -10.49
C LYS A 463 19.96 -4.42 -11.71
N ARG A 464 19.38 -5.54 -12.08
CA ARG A 464 18.48 -5.67 -13.22
C ARG A 464 17.15 -4.95 -12.98
N ALA A 465 16.57 -5.09 -11.79
CA ALA A 465 15.38 -4.36 -11.38
C ALA A 465 15.59 -2.85 -11.47
N ALA A 466 16.68 -2.34 -10.92
CA ALA A 466 17.03 -0.92 -10.99
C ALA A 466 17.19 -0.41 -12.43
N GLN A 467 17.78 -1.24 -13.35
CA GLN A 467 17.92 -0.88 -14.77
C GLN A 467 16.55 -0.83 -15.47
N LEU A 468 15.70 -1.82 -15.26
CA LEU A 468 14.35 -1.88 -15.84
C LEU A 468 13.47 -0.76 -15.31
N TYR A 469 13.49 -0.56 -13.98
CA TYR A 469 12.77 0.53 -13.33
C TYR A 469 13.22 1.91 -13.85
N ALA A 470 14.51 2.12 -14.09
CA ALA A 470 14.99 3.38 -14.65
C ALA A 470 14.41 3.65 -16.04
N LEU A 471 14.32 2.64 -16.91
CA LEU A 471 13.68 2.76 -18.23
C LEU A 471 12.19 3.08 -18.09
N TRP A 472 11.48 2.42 -17.19
CA TRP A 472 10.08 2.63 -16.87
C TRP A 472 9.83 4.04 -16.35
N ARG A 473 10.54 4.45 -15.31
CA ARG A 473 10.48 5.78 -14.71
C ARG A 473 10.76 6.88 -15.72
N ASP A 474 11.78 6.72 -16.56
CA ASP A 474 12.17 7.73 -17.55
C ASP A 474 11.13 7.85 -18.67
N ALA A 475 10.44 6.75 -19.03
CA ALA A 475 9.32 6.77 -19.96
C ALA A 475 8.12 7.56 -19.39
N ILE A 476 7.78 7.36 -18.10
CA ILE A 476 6.73 8.11 -17.41
C ILE A 476 7.09 9.60 -17.33
N LYS A 477 8.32 9.93 -16.90
CA LYS A 477 8.81 11.31 -16.88
C LYS A 477 8.64 12.00 -18.22
N SER A 478 9.09 11.33 -19.29
CA SER A 478 8.99 11.87 -20.64
C SER A 478 7.52 12.08 -21.06
N ALA A 479 6.62 11.16 -20.72
CA ALA A 479 5.19 11.30 -21.04
C ALA A 479 4.57 12.53 -20.35
N ILE A 480 4.88 12.76 -19.08
CA ILE A 480 4.40 13.92 -18.32
C ILE A 480 5.00 15.22 -18.88
N GLN A 481 6.29 15.26 -19.14
CA GLN A 481 6.99 16.43 -19.68
C GLN A 481 6.49 16.83 -21.08
N ASN A 482 6.19 15.85 -21.93
CA ASN A 482 5.71 16.08 -23.28
C ASN A 482 4.26 16.57 -23.35
N SER A 483 3.53 16.57 -22.23
CA SER A 483 2.13 16.97 -22.09
C SER A 483 1.93 18.11 -21.09
N PRO A 484 2.58 19.28 -21.25
CA PRO A 484 2.62 20.34 -20.22
C PRO A 484 1.26 21.01 -19.97
N ASN A 485 0.29 20.88 -20.88
CA ASN A 485 -1.06 21.41 -20.75
C ASN A 485 -2.06 20.39 -20.16
N THR A 486 -1.60 19.19 -19.84
CA THR A 486 -2.36 18.13 -19.20
C THR A 486 -2.00 18.06 -17.73
N LEU A 487 -2.97 18.08 -16.84
CA LEU A 487 -2.77 17.79 -15.42
C LEU A 487 -2.75 16.28 -15.20
N PHE A 488 -1.71 15.79 -14.58
CA PHE A 488 -1.59 14.39 -14.13
C PHE A 488 -1.88 14.30 -12.64
N VAL A 489 -2.72 13.35 -12.25
CA VAL A 489 -3.11 13.11 -10.86
C VAL A 489 -2.74 11.68 -10.51
N ALA A 490 -1.85 11.50 -9.56
CA ALA A 490 -1.25 10.22 -9.22
C ALA A 490 -1.62 9.72 -7.82
N ALA A 491 -1.91 8.44 -7.69
CA ALA A 491 -2.10 7.78 -6.41
C ALA A 491 -0.79 7.72 -5.61
N ALA A 492 -0.86 8.02 -4.31
CA ALA A 492 0.32 7.99 -3.43
C ALA A 492 0.88 6.58 -3.18
N GLY A 493 0.06 5.55 -3.38
CA GLY A 493 0.35 4.15 -3.04
C GLY A 493 -0.35 3.70 -1.76
N ASN A 494 -0.41 2.38 -1.54
CA ASN A 494 -1.19 1.74 -0.47
C ASN A 494 -0.32 0.94 0.53
N SER A 495 0.94 1.29 0.67
CA SER A 495 1.91 0.56 1.51
C SER A 495 2.30 1.28 2.81
N ASP A 496 1.56 2.35 3.20
CA ASP A 496 1.90 3.19 4.36
C ASP A 496 3.37 3.63 4.38
N SER A 497 3.89 4.01 3.23
CA SER A 497 5.31 4.31 3.03
C SER A 497 5.53 5.71 2.46
N ASN A 498 6.77 6.20 2.54
CA ASN A 498 7.16 7.45 1.90
C ASN A 498 7.43 7.23 0.41
N ALA A 499 6.57 7.76 -0.45
CA ALA A 499 6.67 7.62 -1.90
C ALA A 499 8.01 8.14 -2.44
N GLY A 500 8.56 9.22 -1.85
CA GLY A 500 9.86 9.77 -2.23
C GLY A 500 11.04 8.87 -1.85
N PHE A 501 10.99 8.25 -0.66
CA PHE A 501 12.02 7.31 -0.21
C PHE A 501 12.02 6.02 -1.03
N ASN A 502 10.83 5.51 -1.38
CA ASN A 502 10.67 4.33 -2.24
C ASN A 502 10.90 4.65 -3.73
N GLU A 503 11.02 5.92 -4.08
CA GLU A 503 11.03 6.39 -5.48
C GLU A 503 9.79 5.95 -6.28
N ALA A 504 8.66 5.71 -5.61
CA ALA A 504 7.44 5.18 -6.22
C ALA A 504 6.88 6.11 -7.30
N VAL A 505 6.91 5.67 -8.56
CA VAL A 505 6.39 6.46 -9.69
C VAL A 505 4.93 6.11 -10.00
N PRO A 506 4.10 7.09 -10.43
CA PRO A 506 4.45 8.48 -10.72
C PRO A 506 4.44 9.44 -9.53
N ALA A 507 3.96 9.03 -8.36
CA ALA A 507 3.69 9.92 -7.23
C ALA A 507 4.95 10.63 -6.68
N SER A 508 6.12 10.01 -6.74
CA SER A 508 7.38 10.62 -6.26
C SER A 508 7.96 11.69 -7.19
N LEU A 509 7.42 11.85 -8.40
CA LEU A 509 7.98 12.75 -9.40
C LEU A 509 7.58 14.21 -9.13
N HIS A 510 8.50 15.13 -9.42
CA HIS A 510 8.30 16.57 -9.28
C HIS A 510 8.08 17.23 -10.65
N PHE A 511 6.83 17.51 -11.00
CA PHE A 511 6.47 18.27 -12.21
C PHE A 511 5.39 19.32 -11.90
N PRO A 512 5.41 20.48 -12.58
CA PRO A 512 4.44 21.55 -12.34
C PRO A 512 3.00 21.17 -12.74
N ASN A 513 2.83 20.09 -13.50
CA ASN A 513 1.55 19.54 -13.98
C ASN A 513 1.25 18.15 -13.40
N LEU A 514 1.85 17.80 -12.27
CA LEU A 514 1.62 16.54 -11.55
C LEU A 514 1.25 16.84 -10.09
N ILE A 515 0.27 16.10 -9.56
CA ILE A 515 -0.14 16.15 -8.16
C ILE A 515 -0.32 14.74 -7.60
N GLY A 516 0.28 14.46 -6.45
CA GLY A 516 0.09 13.22 -5.69
C GLY A 516 -1.06 13.33 -4.71
N VAL A 517 -1.80 12.24 -4.53
CA VAL A 517 -3.04 12.19 -3.74
C VAL A 517 -2.98 11.08 -2.70
N GLY A 518 -3.16 11.43 -1.42
CA GLY A 518 -3.34 10.52 -0.31
C GLY A 518 -4.82 10.13 -0.10
N ALA A 519 -5.05 9.03 0.62
CA ALA A 519 -6.38 8.52 0.93
C ALA A 519 -6.77 8.77 2.39
N VAL A 520 -7.97 9.28 2.57
CA VAL A 520 -8.63 9.41 3.88
C VAL A 520 -10.00 8.73 3.86
N ASN A 521 -10.58 8.51 5.02
CA ASN A 521 -11.91 7.93 5.15
C ASN A 521 -13.03 8.98 5.04
N GLN A 522 -14.27 8.56 5.24
CA GLN A 522 -15.44 9.44 5.18
C GLN A 522 -15.41 10.61 6.17
N ALA A 523 -14.68 10.52 7.28
CA ALA A 523 -14.52 11.59 8.26
C ALA A 523 -13.28 12.48 8.00
N GLY A 524 -12.49 12.14 6.98
CA GLY A 524 -11.25 12.82 6.67
C GLY A 524 -10.06 12.36 7.50
N ASP A 525 -10.11 11.17 8.14
CA ASP A 525 -8.97 10.58 8.82
C ASP A 525 -8.12 9.77 7.86
N GLU A 526 -6.79 9.77 8.06
CA GLU A 526 -5.87 8.98 7.24
C GLU A 526 -6.24 7.49 7.31
N THR A 527 -6.30 6.85 6.14
CA THR A 527 -6.42 5.39 6.09
C THR A 527 -5.13 4.72 6.54
N SER A 528 -5.22 3.49 7.05
CA SER A 528 -4.05 2.74 7.50
C SER A 528 -3.03 2.52 6.38
N PHE A 529 -3.51 2.35 5.14
CA PHE A 529 -2.70 2.01 3.98
C PHE A 529 -2.10 3.22 3.24
N THR A 530 -2.66 4.45 3.37
CA THR A 530 -2.23 5.56 2.51
C THR A 530 -0.74 5.86 2.65
N SER A 531 -0.02 5.85 1.52
CA SER A 531 1.36 6.35 1.45
C SER A 531 1.37 7.88 1.47
N TYR A 532 2.52 8.46 1.76
CA TYR A 532 2.74 9.89 2.00
C TYR A 532 4.07 10.36 1.37
N GLY A 533 4.37 11.63 1.47
CA GLY A 533 5.63 12.23 0.98
C GLY A 533 5.44 13.66 0.50
N ASP A 534 6.53 14.34 0.15
CA ASP A 534 6.54 15.76 -0.21
C ASP A 534 5.70 16.08 -1.46
N THR A 535 5.52 15.10 -2.34
CA THR A 535 4.73 15.22 -3.57
C THR A 535 3.25 14.87 -3.38
N VAL A 536 2.89 14.25 -2.25
CA VAL A 536 1.52 13.96 -1.85
C VAL A 536 1.00 15.20 -1.12
N VAL A 537 0.30 16.07 -1.82
CA VAL A 537 0.02 17.43 -1.35
C VAL A 537 -1.46 17.69 -1.05
N VAL A 538 -2.33 16.73 -1.36
CA VAL A 538 -3.75 16.73 -1.00
C VAL A 538 -4.24 15.32 -0.72
N ASP A 539 -5.32 15.24 0.05
CA ASP A 539 -5.98 14.00 0.42
C ASP A 539 -7.45 14.05 -0.01
N ALA A 540 -7.97 12.92 -0.44
CA ALA A 540 -9.35 12.77 -0.84
C ALA A 540 -9.97 11.48 -0.30
N ASP A 541 -11.30 11.36 -0.40
CA ASP A 541 -12.01 10.13 -0.03
C ASP A 541 -11.48 8.93 -0.83
N GLY A 542 -10.90 7.98 -0.11
CA GLY A 542 -10.31 6.77 -0.67
C GLY A 542 -10.70 5.51 0.12
N TYR A 543 -11.73 5.59 1.00
CA TYR A 543 -12.16 4.46 1.82
C TYR A 543 -13.64 4.16 1.61
N TRP A 544 -13.95 2.96 1.12
CA TRP A 544 -15.32 2.54 0.77
C TRP A 544 -16.03 3.46 -0.23
N VAL A 545 -15.29 3.95 -1.19
CA VAL A 545 -15.83 4.82 -2.23
C VAL A 545 -16.65 4.00 -3.21
N GLU A 546 -17.92 4.36 -3.38
CA GLU A 546 -18.84 3.64 -4.25
C GLU A 546 -18.73 4.11 -5.71
N SER A 547 -18.56 3.15 -6.64
CA SER A 547 -18.58 3.42 -8.07
C SER A 547 -19.02 2.18 -8.87
N PHE A 548 -19.13 2.33 -10.20
CA PHE A 548 -19.47 1.24 -11.09
C PHE A 548 -18.30 0.29 -11.30
N VAL A 549 -18.63 -0.99 -11.49
CA VAL A 549 -17.72 -2.00 -12.00
C VAL A 549 -18.27 -2.58 -13.30
N PRO A 550 -17.48 -3.26 -14.15
CA PRO A 550 -17.94 -3.82 -15.40
C PRO A 550 -19.26 -4.60 -15.25
N GLY A 551 -20.19 -4.38 -16.20
CA GLY A 551 -21.55 -4.92 -16.13
C GLY A 551 -22.54 -4.07 -15.33
N GLY A 552 -22.13 -2.91 -14.79
CA GLY A 552 -23.02 -1.90 -14.21
C GLY A 552 -23.36 -2.08 -12.73
N ALA A 553 -22.85 -3.10 -12.07
CA ALA A 553 -22.98 -3.20 -10.61
C ALA A 553 -22.19 -2.08 -9.92
N ARG A 554 -22.56 -1.78 -8.67
CA ARG A 554 -21.84 -0.79 -7.84
C ARG A 554 -21.16 -1.50 -6.69
N LEU A 555 -19.89 -1.21 -6.48
CA LEU A 555 -19.10 -1.69 -5.36
C LEU A 555 -18.43 -0.52 -4.64
N LYS A 556 -18.18 -0.70 -3.37
CA LYS A 556 -17.34 0.19 -2.57
C LYS A 556 -15.92 -0.38 -2.57
N LEU A 557 -14.94 0.39 -3.02
CA LEU A 557 -13.53 0.00 -2.98
C LEU A 557 -12.73 1.01 -2.14
N SER A 558 -11.60 0.54 -1.62
CA SER A 558 -10.67 1.36 -0.83
C SER A 558 -9.28 1.38 -1.48
N GLY A 559 -8.62 2.53 -1.45
CA GLY A 559 -7.28 2.74 -2.00
C GLY A 559 -7.01 4.20 -2.32
N THR A 560 -5.77 4.58 -2.40
CA THR A 560 -5.37 5.87 -3.00
C THR A 560 -5.82 5.95 -4.46
N SER A 561 -6.06 4.80 -5.08
CA SER A 561 -6.67 4.65 -6.40
C SER A 561 -8.10 5.22 -6.48
N MET A 562 -8.85 5.27 -5.39
CA MET A 562 -10.19 5.85 -5.30
C MET A 562 -10.15 7.32 -4.89
N ALA A 563 -9.14 7.73 -4.12
CA ALA A 563 -8.89 9.11 -3.78
C ALA A 563 -8.47 9.95 -4.99
N THR A 564 -7.60 9.40 -5.83
CA THR A 564 -7.06 10.05 -7.04
C THR A 564 -8.16 10.53 -7.99
N PRO A 565 -9.15 9.72 -8.42
CA PRO A 565 -10.20 10.18 -9.31
C PRO A 565 -11.17 11.18 -8.67
N ASN A 566 -11.24 11.33 -7.36
CA ASN A 566 -11.95 12.44 -6.70
C ASN A 566 -11.24 13.78 -6.98
N VAL A 567 -9.90 13.80 -6.97
CA VAL A 567 -9.12 15.00 -7.35
C VAL A 567 -9.21 15.26 -8.86
N VAL A 568 -9.20 14.21 -9.69
CA VAL A 568 -9.46 14.32 -11.14
C VAL A 568 -10.82 14.94 -11.41
N ASN A 569 -11.85 14.52 -10.67
CA ASN A 569 -13.20 15.04 -10.76
C ASN A 569 -13.25 16.54 -10.45
N LEU A 570 -12.64 16.99 -9.36
CA LEU A 570 -12.52 18.40 -9.01
C LEU A 570 -11.78 19.18 -10.10
N ALA A 571 -10.64 18.68 -10.57
CA ALA A 571 -9.86 19.32 -11.62
C ALA A 571 -10.66 19.46 -12.93
N ALA A 572 -11.40 18.41 -13.32
CA ALA A 572 -12.26 18.42 -14.50
C ALA A 572 -13.41 19.44 -14.38
N LYS A 573 -14.00 19.59 -13.19
CA LYS A 573 -15.02 20.63 -12.91
C LYS A 573 -14.43 22.04 -13.03
N LEU A 574 -13.22 22.29 -12.52
CA LEU A 574 -12.54 23.58 -12.65
C LEU A 574 -12.23 23.91 -14.12
N PHE A 575 -11.72 22.95 -14.90
CA PHE A 575 -11.51 23.14 -16.34
C PHE A 575 -12.81 23.33 -17.14
N ALA A 576 -13.91 22.69 -16.72
CA ALA A 576 -15.21 22.86 -17.33
C ALA A 576 -15.76 24.30 -17.13
N LEU A 577 -15.51 24.86 -15.94
CA LEU A 577 -15.92 26.21 -15.58
C LEU A 577 -15.04 27.30 -16.23
N ASP A 578 -13.74 27.03 -16.35
CA ASP A 578 -12.77 27.92 -17.00
C ASP A 578 -11.74 27.12 -17.82
N PRO A 579 -11.95 26.97 -19.13
CA PRO A 579 -11.04 26.22 -19.99
C PRO A 579 -9.67 26.91 -20.20
N SER A 580 -9.51 28.16 -19.79
CA SER A 580 -8.25 28.91 -19.92
C SER A 580 -7.24 28.59 -18.83
N LEU A 581 -7.65 27.90 -17.75
CA LEU A 581 -6.76 27.51 -16.66
C LEU A 581 -5.59 26.66 -17.16
N THR A 582 -4.42 26.87 -16.60
CA THR A 582 -3.29 25.96 -16.76
C THR A 582 -3.33 24.86 -15.69
N PRO A 583 -2.64 23.72 -15.87
CA PRO A 583 -2.53 22.68 -14.83
C PRO A 583 -2.04 23.24 -13.48
N THR A 584 -1.02 24.09 -13.50
CA THR A 584 -0.47 24.72 -12.28
C THR A 584 -1.52 25.59 -11.55
N GLN A 585 -2.36 26.31 -12.30
CA GLN A 585 -3.42 27.12 -11.71
C GLN A 585 -4.52 26.25 -11.09
N VAL A 586 -4.84 25.10 -11.71
CA VAL A 586 -5.79 24.15 -11.14
C VAL A 586 -5.22 23.53 -9.86
N ILE A 587 -3.95 23.11 -9.85
CA ILE A 587 -3.27 22.63 -8.64
C ILE A 587 -3.32 23.70 -7.54
N ASP A 588 -3.04 24.98 -7.84
CA ASP A 588 -3.11 26.06 -6.86
C ASP A 588 -4.53 26.21 -6.27
N LEU A 589 -5.56 26.20 -7.13
CA LEU A 589 -6.96 26.27 -6.68
C LEU A 589 -7.34 25.08 -5.77
N ILE A 590 -6.91 23.87 -6.10
CA ILE A 590 -7.18 22.67 -5.32
C ILE A 590 -6.47 22.78 -3.95
N LYS A 591 -5.18 23.11 -3.94
CA LYS A 591 -4.40 23.25 -2.70
C LYS A 591 -4.92 24.35 -1.79
N ARG A 592 -5.24 25.52 -2.33
CA ARG A 592 -5.79 26.64 -1.55
C ARG A 592 -7.22 26.40 -1.10
N GLY A 593 -8.00 25.63 -1.87
CA GLY A 593 -9.32 25.17 -1.50
C GLY A 593 -9.31 24.14 -0.38
N ALA A 594 -8.26 23.34 -0.27
CA ALA A 594 -8.17 22.27 0.72
C ALA A 594 -8.26 22.77 2.16
N THR A 595 -8.75 21.89 3.04
CA THR A 595 -8.78 22.12 4.49
C THR A 595 -7.65 21.34 5.14
N THR A 596 -6.75 22.04 5.83
CA THR A 596 -5.68 21.39 6.57
C THR A 596 -6.20 20.93 7.93
N SER A 597 -5.83 19.71 8.35
CA SER A 597 -6.11 19.20 9.70
C SER A 597 -5.28 19.93 10.75
N ASP A 598 -5.72 19.86 12.03
CA ASP A 598 -5.06 20.55 13.13
C ASP A 598 -3.61 20.12 13.35
N ASP A 599 -3.28 18.86 13.04
CA ASP A 599 -1.92 18.30 13.09
C ASP A 599 -1.06 18.64 11.86
N GLY A 600 -1.65 19.28 10.84
CA GLY A 600 -0.99 19.68 9.60
C GLY A 600 -0.69 18.52 8.64
N ARG A 601 -1.10 17.30 8.94
CA ARG A 601 -0.76 16.11 8.14
C ARG A 601 -1.66 15.92 6.92
N ARG A 602 -2.95 16.31 7.00
CA ARG A 602 -3.96 16.07 5.98
C ARG A 602 -4.38 17.37 5.32
N HIS A 603 -4.52 17.34 4.01
CA HIS A 603 -4.97 18.46 3.18
C HIS A 603 -6.19 18.03 2.38
N LEU A 604 -7.35 17.99 3.05
CA LEU A 604 -8.60 17.47 2.50
C LEU A 604 -9.12 18.38 1.39
N ILE A 605 -9.30 17.86 0.18
CA ILE A 605 -9.89 18.64 -0.90
C ILE A 605 -11.28 19.15 -0.54
N ASP A 606 -11.64 20.32 -1.08
CA ASP A 606 -12.96 20.92 -0.95
C ASP A 606 -13.36 21.55 -2.28
N GLU A 607 -14.30 20.91 -2.99
CA GLU A 607 -14.76 21.35 -4.30
C GLU A 607 -15.44 22.72 -4.21
N LYS A 608 -16.30 22.94 -3.19
CA LYS A 608 -17.02 24.21 -3.02
C LYS A 608 -16.05 25.37 -2.83
N ARG A 609 -15.03 25.19 -1.98
CA ARG A 609 -14.01 26.23 -1.76
C ARG A 609 -13.16 26.46 -3.01
N SER A 610 -12.73 25.42 -3.69
CA SER A 610 -11.93 25.53 -4.93
C SER A 610 -12.72 26.26 -6.04
N VAL A 611 -14.00 25.91 -6.20
CA VAL A 611 -14.89 26.60 -7.17
C VAL A 611 -15.17 28.05 -6.75
N ALA A 612 -15.31 28.35 -5.47
CA ALA A 612 -15.48 29.72 -4.99
C ALA A 612 -14.25 30.58 -5.29
N LEU A 613 -13.04 30.06 -5.03
CA LEU A 613 -11.77 30.72 -5.38
C LEU A 613 -11.67 31.01 -6.90
N LEU A 614 -12.10 30.07 -7.75
CA LEU A 614 -12.14 30.29 -9.19
C LEU A 614 -13.13 31.42 -9.55
N LYS A 615 -14.34 31.40 -8.98
CA LYS A 615 -15.35 32.45 -9.27
C LYS A 615 -14.86 33.83 -8.83
N ASP A 616 -14.15 33.95 -7.75
CA ASP A 616 -13.60 35.24 -7.29
C ASP A 616 -12.48 35.74 -8.20
N ARG A 617 -11.66 34.83 -8.73
CA ARG A 617 -10.67 35.15 -9.77
C ARG A 617 -11.30 35.65 -11.05
N LEU A 618 -12.43 35.09 -11.50
CA LEU A 618 -13.14 35.50 -12.73
C LEU A 618 -13.85 36.86 -12.62
N LYS A 619 -14.01 37.40 -11.40
CA LYS A 619 -14.57 38.74 -11.14
C LYS A 619 -13.52 39.85 -11.19
N GLN A 620 -12.24 39.49 -11.05
CA GLN A 620 -11.09 40.40 -11.11
C GLN A 620 -10.61 40.58 -12.53
#